data_6dc3bd0bade1eeeb06b1d996a85bef76
#
_entry.id   6dc3bd0bade1eeeb06b1d996a85bef76
#
_cell.length_a   1.000
_cell.length_b   1.000
_cell.length_c   1.000
_cell.angle_alpha   90.00
_cell.angle_beta   90.00
_cell.angle_gamma   90.00
#
_symmetry.space_group_name_H-M   'P 1'
#
loop_
_entity.id
_entity.type
_entity.pdbx_description
1 polymer ?
#
loop_
_entity_poly.entity_id
_entity_poly.type
_entity_poly.pdbx_seq_one_letter_code
_entity_poly.pdbx_strand_id
1 'polypeptide(L)'
;MAKGRQKKTGAAFDDLAVGFRHGQFAPLYFFYGAEGWFGDELQRLAVEHALEPHERDFNLDVVFGPEANAQAVLAQCAQFPMMAARRLVVVRGFEKLDDNGLFKGYAEAPNPHAVVVLLCNAKPNLSAHPYRALKEHAVWAEFAPLKDRQLPGWVEKRFRARRVQTEAGAAQMLAETAGPDLRALDAEVEKLVTYVGDRARVTRDDVLRAAGHSAEQNPFELQNALAAGDVRRALAIADGLLTRAGNRRGEALKIVGLLTAYVTKLWKLTGCLASGVPEGRWAGQIGVPPFYVREYAQAARRFGPDALRRAFEALLAADTELKGGSHRDERLVLTLALRRMAAPRR
;
A
#
# COMPACT_ATOMS: atom_id res chain seq x y z
N MET A 1 25.02 28.56 29.47
CA MET A 1 23.61 28.38 29.08
C MET A 1 23.54 27.25 28.06
N ALA A 2 23.09 26.08 28.47
CA ALA A 2 22.95 24.92 27.57
C ALA A 2 21.75 25.14 26.65
N LYS A 3 22.00 25.37 25.34
CA LYS A 3 20.97 25.34 24.31
C LYS A 3 20.37 23.92 24.26
N GLY A 4 19.14 23.77 24.72
CA GLY A 4 18.39 22.53 24.62
C GLY A 4 18.38 22.04 23.17
N ARG A 5 18.98 20.88 22.93
CA ARG A 5 19.03 20.18 21.64
C ARG A 5 17.60 19.76 21.32
N GLN A 6 16.86 20.58 20.55
CA GLN A 6 15.57 20.14 19.99
C GLN A 6 15.85 18.88 19.19
N LYS A 7 15.20 17.76 19.56
CA LYS A 7 15.20 16.53 18.74
C LYS A 7 14.65 16.90 17.37
N LYS A 8 15.50 16.90 16.34
CA LYS A 8 15.04 17.04 14.95
C LYS A 8 14.07 15.89 14.66
N THR A 9 12.82 16.21 14.44
CA THR A 9 11.81 15.27 13.92
C THR A 9 12.15 15.00 12.45
N GLY A 10 11.99 13.76 11.97
CA GLY A 10 12.18 13.45 10.56
C GLY A 10 11.22 14.26 9.68
N ALA A 11 11.66 14.59 8.47
CA ALA A 11 10.84 15.31 7.50
C ALA A 11 9.66 14.43 7.02
N ALA A 12 8.51 15.04 6.78
CA ALA A 12 7.38 14.33 6.20
C ALA A 12 7.57 14.16 4.68
N PHE A 13 7.08 13.05 4.14
CA PHE A 13 7.16 12.77 2.70
C PHE A 13 6.53 13.89 1.86
N ASP A 14 5.32 14.35 2.25
CA ASP A 14 4.58 15.36 1.50
C ASP A 14 5.37 16.69 1.42
N ASP A 15 6.03 17.09 2.51
CA ASP A 15 6.86 18.31 2.56
C ASP A 15 8.10 18.19 1.65
N LEU A 16 8.77 17.02 1.70
CA LEU A 16 9.91 16.73 0.84
C LEU A 16 9.52 16.75 -0.64
N ALA A 17 8.40 16.09 -0.99
CA ALA A 17 7.91 16.05 -2.35
C ALA A 17 7.52 17.43 -2.89
N VAL A 18 6.93 18.29 -2.05
CA VAL A 18 6.62 19.68 -2.41
C VAL A 18 7.92 20.48 -2.61
N GLY A 19 8.88 20.37 -1.68
CA GLY A 19 10.17 21.04 -1.80
C GLY A 19 10.92 20.67 -3.08
N PHE A 20 10.96 19.37 -3.42
CA PHE A 20 11.63 18.87 -4.63
C PHE A 20 10.97 19.43 -5.91
N ARG A 21 9.63 19.43 -6.00
CA ARG A 21 8.90 20.03 -7.13
C ARG A 21 9.16 21.53 -7.32
N HIS A 22 9.49 22.24 -6.25
CA HIS A 22 9.86 23.67 -6.30
C HIS A 22 11.38 23.89 -6.45
N GLY A 23 12.16 22.85 -6.74
CA GLY A 23 13.62 22.94 -6.91
C GLY A 23 14.39 23.26 -5.63
N GLN A 24 13.75 23.06 -4.46
CA GLN A 24 14.34 23.32 -3.15
C GLN A 24 15.07 22.06 -2.67
N PHE A 25 16.40 22.06 -2.78
CA PHE A 25 17.21 20.92 -2.41
C PHE A 25 18.22 21.29 -1.33
N ALA A 26 18.32 20.43 -0.30
CA ALA A 26 19.43 20.42 0.64
C ALA A 26 20.60 19.62 0.04
N PRO A 27 21.84 19.86 0.50
CA PRO A 27 23.00 19.14 -0.01
C PRO A 27 23.00 17.64 0.31
N LEU A 28 22.32 17.20 1.38
CA LEU A 28 22.35 15.81 1.83
C LEU A 28 21.01 15.37 2.38
N TYR A 29 20.51 14.25 1.85
CA TYR A 29 19.32 13.55 2.30
C TYR A 29 19.66 12.13 2.76
N PHE A 30 18.99 11.68 3.80
CA PHE A 30 19.09 10.34 4.32
C PHE A 30 17.71 9.76 4.59
N PHE A 31 17.29 8.81 3.75
CA PHE A 31 15.99 8.16 3.83
C PHE A 31 16.15 6.68 4.14
N TYR A 32 15.39 6.17 5.09
CA TYR A 32 15.48 4.77 5.49
C TYR A 32 14.11 4.21 5.90
N GLY A 33 13.96 2.90 5.80
CA GLY A 33 12.75 2.20 6.21
C GLY A 33 12.39 1.06 5.26
N ALA A 34 11.43 0.23 5.68
CA ALA A 34 11.01 -0.93 4.92
C ALA A 34 10.03 -0.59 3.78
N GLU A 35 9.46 0.65 3.76
CA GLU A 35 8.60 1.08 2.66
C GLU A 35 9.41 1.83 1.59
N GLY A 36 9.85 1.05 0.60
CA GLY A 36 10.72 1.56 -0.46
C GLY A 36 10.05 2.51 -1.44
N TRP A 37 8.72 2.45 -1.59
CA TRP A 37 8.00 3.30 -2.54
C TRP A 37 8.26 4.80 -2.33
N PHE A 38 8.29 5.26 -1.07
CA PHE A 38 8.54 6.67 -0.75
C PHE A 38 9.93 7.14 -1.19
N GLY A 39 10.96 6.28 -0.98
CA GLY A 39 12.32 6.56 -1.42
C GLY A 39 12.43 6.61 -2.94
N ASP A 40 11.79 5.68 -3.65
CA ASP A 40 11.76 5.65 -5.11
C ASP A 40 11.06 6.90 -5.69
N GLU A 41 9.95 7.33 -5.10
CA GLU A 41 9.23 8.52 -5.54
C GLU A 41 10.04 9.80 -5.29
N LEU A 42 10.70 9.94 -4.14
CA LEU A 42 11.59 11.07 -3.89
C LEU A 42 12.80 11.07 -4.81
N GLN A 43 13.39 9.91 -5.11
CA GLN A 43 14.44 9.79 -6.12
C GLN A 43 13.95 10.27 -7.49
N ARG A 44 12.76 9.81 -7.92
CA ARG A 44 12.17 10.23 -9.19
C ARG A 44 11.99 11.75 -9.25
N LEU A 45 11.42 12.34 -8.20
CA LEU A 45 11.24 13.79 -8.10
C LEU A 45 12.58 14.54 -8.06
N ALA A 46 13.61 14.00 -7.40
CA ALA A 46 14.93 14.59 -7.41
C ALA A 46 15.53 14.61 -8.81
N VAL A 47 15.46 13.50 -9.55
CA VAL A 47 15.94 13.42 -10.94
C VAL A 47 15.17 14.37 -11.86
N GLU A 48 13.86 14.50 -11.66
CA GLU A 48 13.01 15.34 -12.52
C GLU A 48 13.23 16.84 -12.30
N HIS A 49 13.48 17.25 -11.05
CA HIS A 49 13.48 18.67 -10.67
C HIS A 49 14.84 19.24 -10.25
N ALA A 50 15.86 18.39 -10.00
CA ALA A 50 17.20 18.88 -9.69
C ALA A 50 18.04 19.17 -10.93
N LEU A 51 17.76 18.47 -12.03
CA LEU A 51 18.53 18.54 -13.28
C LEU A 51 17.59 18.61 -14.49
N GLU A 52 17.92 19.51 -15.41
CA GLU A 52 17.27 19.52 -16.73
C GLU A 52 17.62 18.23 -17.51
N PRO A 53 16.78 17.78 -18.45
CA PRO A 53 17.01 16.53 -19.17
C PRO A 53 18.40 16.44 -19.82
N HIS A 54 18.90 17.52 -20.40
CA HIS A 54 20.20 17.59 -21.07
C HIS A 54 21.41 17.65 -20.12
N GLU A 55 21.19 17.93 -18.84
CA GLU A 55 22.24 17.98 -17.81
C GLU A 55 22.52 16.61 -17.18
N ARG A 56 21.57 15.65 -17.31
CA ARG A 56 21.57 14.39 -16.57
C ARG A 56 22.75 13.48 -16.93
N ASP A 57 23.14 13.44 -18.19
CA ASP A 57 24.21 12.57 -18.66
C ASP A 57 25.58 12.87 -17.98
N PHE A 58 25.78 14.11 -17.52
CA PHE A 58 27.03 14.54 -16.90
C PHE A 58 26.93 14.77 -15.39
N ASN A 59 25.71 14.94 -14.86
CA ASN A 59 25.51 15.38 -13.48
C ASN A 59 24.65 14.43 -12.64
N LEU A 60 24.17 13.31 -13.19
CA LEU A 60 23.39 12.31 -12.46
C LEU A 60 24.20 11.03 -12.31
N ASP A 61 24.45 10.63 -11.04
CA ASP A 61 24.98 9.33 -10.71
C ASP A 61 23.95 8.57 -9.86
N VAL A 62 23.54 7.37 -10.30
CA VAL A 62 22.74 6.44 -9.53
C VAL A 62 23.58 5.21 -9.22
N VAL A 63 23.94 5.05 -7.97
CA VAL A 63 24.87 4.02 -7.49
C VAL A 63 24.10 2.97 -6.69
N PHE A 64 24.42 1.69 -6.91
CA PHE A 64 23.92 0.58 -6.10
C PHE A 64 24.95 0.20 -5.05
N GLY A 65 24.61 0.35 -3.76
CA GLY A 65 25.50 0.15 -2.64
C GLY A 65 26.23 -1.20 -2.64
N PRO A 66 25.56 -2.36 -2.94
CA PRO A 66 26.25 -3.65 -3.01
C PRO A 66 27.35 -3.78 -4.07
N GLU A 67 27.38 -2.89 -5.05
CA GLU A 67 28.28 -2.93 -6.21
C GLU A 67 29.33 -1.81 -6.17
N ALA A 68 29.36 -1.02 -5.08
CA ALA A 68 30.19 0.17 -4.98
C ALA A 68 30.88 0.29 -3.60
N ASN A 69 31.89 1.12 -3.52
CA ASN A 69 32.52 1.52 -2.27
C ASN A 69 32.35 3.01 -1.98
N ALA A 70 32.38 3.38 -0.71
CA ALA A 70 32.13 4.74 -0.26
C ALA A 70 33.17 5.74 -0.79
N GLN A 71 34.43 5.33 -0.98
CA GLN A 71 35.47 6.23 -1.46
C GLN A 71 35.19 6.70 -2.89
N ALA A 72 34.79 5.80 -3.78
CA ALA A 72 34.40 6.14 -5.16
C ALA A 72 33.18 7.06 -5.19
N VAL A 73 32.15 6.76 -4.37
CA VAL A 73 30.94 7.59 -4.30
C VAL A 73 31.25 8.98 -3.74
N LEU A 74 32.08 9.08 -2.72
CA LEU A 74 32.50 10.38 -2.15
C LEU A 74 33.32 11.20 -3.17
N ALA A 75 34.11 10.56 -4.02
CA ALA A 75 34.79 11.24 -5.11
C ALA A 75 33.78 11.82 -6.12
N GLN A 76 32.69 11.11 -6.43
CA GLN A 76 31.60 11.65 -7.27
C GLN A 76 30.89 12.81 -6.58
N CYS A 77 30.58 12.70 -5.27
CA CYS A 77 29.96 13.77 -4.48
C CYS A 77 30.82 15.04 -4.39
N ALA A 78 32.14 14.93 -4.52
CA ALA A 78 33.08 16.04 -4.48
C ALA A 78 33.24 16.77 -5.82
N GLN A 79 32.80 16.18 -6.93
CA GLN A 79 32.93 16.79 -8.26
C GLN A 79 32.03 18.02 -8.39
N PHE A 80 32.52 19.03 -9.11
CA PHE A 80 31.69 20.15 -9.52
C PHE A 80 30.72 19.76 -10.63
N PRO A 81 29.51 20.37 -10.66
CA PRO A 81 28.57 20.14 -11.75
C PRO A 81 29.13 20.66 -13.08
N MET A 82 28.85 19.95 -14.16
CA MET A 82 29.21 20.34 -15.52
C MET A 82 28.03 21.04 -16.19
N MET A 83 28.18 22.34 -16.46
CA MET A 83 27.16 23.17 -17.15
C MET A 83 25.77 23.10 -16.50
N ALA A 84 25.70 22.83 -15.19
CA ALA A 84 24.50 22.72 -14.39
C ALA A 84 24.64 23.44 -13.05
N ALA A 85 23.52 23.78 -12.42
CA ALA A 85 23.53 24.41 -11.10
C ALA A 85 24.01 23.48 -9.98
N ARG A 86 23.82 22.17 -10.15
CA ARG A 86 24.14 21.15 -9.15
C ARG A 86 24.40 19.79 -9.77
N ARG A 87 25.02 18.91 -9.00
CA ARG A 87 25.16 17.48 -9.29
C ARG A 87 24.21 16.68 -8.42
N LEU A 88 23.62 15.61 -8.96
CA LEU A 88 22.76 14.71 -8.20
C LEU A 88 23.41 13.33 -8.08
N VAL A 89 23.65 12.87 -6.86
CA VAL A 89 24.19 11.54 -6.57
C VAL A 89 23.17 10.79 -5.73
N VAL A 90 22.67 9.67 -6.22
CA VAL A 90 21.71 8.81 -5.52
C VAL A 90 22.40 7.49 -5.18
N VAL A 91 22.41 7.12 -3.90
CA VAL A 91 22.95 5.84 -3.44
C VAL A 91 21.79 4.95 -2.95
N ARG A 92 21.49 3.90 -3.70
CA ARG A 92 20.47 2.91 -3.36
C ARG A 92 21.08 1.75 -2.57
N GLY A 93 20.41 1.34 -1.50
CA GLY A 93 20.96 0.30 -0.60
C GLY A 93 22.21 0.78 0.11
N PHE A 94 22.22 2.02 0.60
CA PHE A 94 23.36 2.64 1.28
C PHE A 94 23.84 1.82 2.48
N GLU A 95 22.96 1.07 3.15
CA GLU A 95 23.33 0.15 4.23
C GLU A 95 24.24 -1.00 3.79
N LYS A 96 24.34 -1.26 2.49
CA LYS A 96 25.16 -2.30 1.88
C LYS A 96 26.37 -1.74 1.12
N LEU A 97 26.55 -0.43 1.14
CA LEU A 97 27.72 0.22 0.54
C LEU A 97 28.96 -0.12 1.36
N ASP A 98 30.00 -0.62 0.69
CA ASP A 98 31.26 -0.94 1.33
C ASP A 98 31.90 0.34 1.89
N ASP A 99 32.49 0.25 3.10
CA ASP A 99 33.08 1.37 3.84
C ASP A 99 32.16 2.60 4.02
N ASN A 100 30.84 2.40 4.10
CA ASN A 100 29.87 3.50 4.27
C ASN A 100 30.14 4.40 5.49
N GLY A 101 30.92 3.94 6.47
CA GLY A 101 31.39 4.70 7.62
C GLY A 101 32.10 6.01 7.25
N LEU A 102 32.73 6.09 6.07
CA LEU A 102 33.41 7.29 5.56
C LEU A 102 32.43 8.47 5.34
N PHE A 103 31.15 8.19 5.15
CA PHE A 103 30.10 9.23 5.04
C PHE A 103 29.90 10.03 6.34
N LYS A 104 30.47 9.62 7.47
CA LYS A 104 30.48 10.44 8.69
C LYS A 104 31.10 11.81 8.43
N GLY A 105 32.31 11.85 7.84
CA GLY A 105 32.98 13.11 7.53
C GLY A 105 32.24 13.94 6.47
N TYR A 106 31.71 13.30 5.46
CA TYR A 106 30.90 13.99 4.44
C TYR A 106 29.63 14.60 5.03
N ALA A 107 28.96 13.93 5.96
CA ALA A 107 27.76 14.45 6.59
C ALA A 107 28.00 15.75 7.38
N GLU A 108 29.18 15.89 7.99
CA GLU A 108 29.57 17.08 8.76
C GLU A 108 29.82 18.30 7.85
N ALA A 109 30.31 18.10 6.63
CA ALA A 109 30.61 19.16 5.66
C ALA A 109 30.24 18.71 4.22
N PRO A 110 28.95 18.59 3.89
CA PRO A 110 28.52 18.17 2.55
C PRO A 110 28.81 19.24 1.50
N ASN A 111 29.15 18.80 0.28
CA ASN A 111 29.38 19.70 -0.85
C ASN A 111 28.09 20.49 -1.19
N PRO A 112 28.08 21.84 -1.11
CA PRO A 112 26.90 22.65 -1.37
C PRO A 112 26.45 22.62 -2.85
N HIS A 113 27.33 22.20 -3.77
CA HIS A 113 27.04 22.08 -5.19
C HIS A 113 26.54 20.68 -5.60
N ALA A 114 26.44 19.76 -4.64
CA ALA A 114 25.87 18.43 -4.84
C ALA A 114 24.57 18.25 -4.05
N VAL A 115 23.64 17.52 -4.63
CA VAL A 115 22.48 16.94 -3.94
C VAL A 115 22.75 15.45 -3.80
N VAL A 116 22.97 14.98 -2.58
CA VAL A 116 23.24 13.56 -2.31
C VAL A 116 22.03 12.95 -1.61
N VAL A 117 21.49 11.88 -2.18
CA VAL A 117 20.33 11.15 -1.66
C VAL A 117 20.74 9.73 -1.29
N LEU A 118 20.77 9.43 0.00
CA LEU A 118 21.12 8.12 0.55
C LEU A 118 19.83 7.35 0.91
N LEU A 119 19.60 6.21 0.27
CA LEU A 119 18.42 5.37 0.44
C LEU A 119 18.80 4.04 1.11
N CYS A 120 18.22 3.76 2.29
CA CYS A 120 18.31 2.47 2.96
C CYS A 120 16.96 1.74 2.89
N ASN A 121 16.97 0.45 2.53
CA ASN A 121 15.77 -0.38 2.41
C ASN A 121 15.31 -0.98 3.75
N ALA A 122 16.04 -0.71 4.83
CA ALA A 122 15.72 -1.16 6.18
C ALA A 122 16.09 -0.07 7.19
N LYS A 123 15.67 -0.23 8.44
CA LYS A 123 16.07 0.66 9.53
C LYS A 123 17.48 0.25 10.02
N PRO A 124 18.50 1.08 9.79
CA PRO A 124 19.84 0.79 10.26
C PRO A 124 20.00 1.09 11.77
N ASN A 125 21.14 0.71 12.35
CA ASN A 125 21.47 1.11 13.72
C ASN A 125 21.78 2.61 13.77
N LEU A 126 20.79 3.42 14.11
CA LEU A 126 20.87 4.88 14.14
C LEU A 126 21.81 5.45 15.24
N SER A 127 22.32 4.61 16.14
CA SER A 127 23.29 5.00 17.16
C SER A 127 24.73 4.84 16.68
N ALA A 128 24.95 4.06 15.63
CA ALA A 128 26.27 3.84 15.02
C ALA A 128 26.54 4.87 13.90
N HIS A 129 27.81 5.11 13.59
CA HIS A 129 28.22 5.85 12.40
C HIS A 129 28.15 4.94 11.16
N PRO A 130 27.83 5.53 9.99
CA PRO A 130 27.62 6.96 9.71
C PRO A 130 26.19 7.47 10.06
N TYR A 131 25.24 6.59 10.37
CA TYR A 131 23.81 6.92 10.49
C TYR A 131 23.51 7.97 11.56
N ARG A 132 24.29 7.96 12.66
CA ARG A 132 24.17 8.99 13.69
C ARG A 132 24.51 10.38 13.14
N ALA A 133 25.63 10.52 12.43
CA ALA A 133 26.04 11.77 11.81
C ALA A 133 25.03 12.23 10.74
N LEU A 134 24.53 11.29 9.91
CA LEU A 134 23.49 11.58 8.92
C LEU A 134 22.21 12.13 9.56
N LYS A 135 21.75 11.57 10.70
CA LYS A 135 20.60 12.14 11.42
C LYS A 135 20.85 13.50 12.04
N GLU A 136 22.08 13.81 12.38
CA GLU A 136 22.46 15.10 12.97
C GLU A 136 22.58 16.19 11.89
N HIS A 137 23.06 15.88 10.71
CA HIS A 137 23.46 16.86 9.69
C HIS A 137 22.64 16.83 8.41
N ALA A 138 22.09 15.68 8.00
CA ALA A 138 21.25 15.58 6.80
C ALA A 138 19.79 15.92 7.05
N VAL A 139 19.04 16.16 5.97
CA VAL A 139 17.58 16.06 5.97
C VAL A 139 17.23 14.59 5.93
N TRP A 140 16.52 14.07 6.93
CA TRP A 140 16.25 12.65 7.04
C TRP A 140 14.76 12.35 7.21
N ALA A 141 14.33 11.18 6.71
CA ALA A 141 13.00 10.64 6.92
C ALA A 141 13.02 9.12 7.14
N GLU A 142 12.09 8.62 7.97
CA GLU A 142 11.85 7.20 8.17
C GLU A 142 10.54 6.81 7.47
N PHE A 143 10.60 5.83 6.57
CA PHE A 143 9.47 5.32 5.82
C PHE A 143 9.10 3.91 6.26
N ALA A 144 8.18 3.81 7.20
CA ALA A 144 7.62 2.54 7.65
C ALA A 144 6.44 2.14 6.75
N PRO A 145 6.18 0.82 6.59
CA PRO A 145 5.00 0.34 5.88
C PRO A 145 3.70 0.94 6.44
N LEU A 146 2.82 1.32 5.54
CA LEU A 146 1.53 1.87 5.93
C LEU A 146 0.65 0.76 6.55
N LYS A 147 -0.09 1.11 7.59
CA LYS A 147 -1.12 0.23 8.13
C LYS A 147 -2.33 0.22 7.20
N ASP A 148 -3.07 -0.88 7.14
CA ASP A 148 -4.25 -1.04 6.26
C ASP A 148 -5.21 0.15 6.31
N ARG A 149 -5.46 0.69 7.51
CA ARG A 149 -6.32 1.87 7.72
C ARG A 149 -5.80 3.15 7.05
N GLN A 150 -4.53 3.22 6.69
CA GLN A 150 -3.89 4.39 6.08
C GLN A 150 -3.88 4.31 4.55
N LEU A 151 -4.01 3.10 3.99
CA LEU A 151 -3.95 2.86 2.55
C LEU A 151 -5.02 3.64 1.77
N PRO A 152 -6.30 3.70 2.18
CA PRO A 152 -7.30 4.47 1.44
C PRO A 152 -6.97 5.95 1.35
N GLY A 153 -6.51 6.56 2.46
CA GLY A 153 -6.10 7.96 2.47
C GLY A 153 -4.86 8.23 1.59
N TRP A 154 -3.94 7.26 1.52
CA TRP A 154 -2.80 7.33 0.62
C TRP A 154 -3.25 7.24 -0.85
N VAL A 155 -4.14 6.31 -1.19
CA VAL A 155 -4.72 6.18 -2.54
C VAL A 155 -5.44 7.47 -2.97
N GLU A 156 -6.26 8.07 -2.09
CA GLU A 156 -6.93 9.34 -2.37
C GLU A 156 -5.93 10.47 -2.67
N LYS A 157 -4.82 10.54 -1.91
CA LYS A 157 -3.75 11.51 -2.18
C LYS A 157 -3.11 11.28 -3.55
N ARG A 158 -2.90 10.02 -3.95
CA ARG A 158 -2.32 9.68 -5.27
C ARG A 158 -3.23 10.11 -6.42
N PHE A 159 -4.53 9.86 -6.34
CA PHE A 159 -5.50 10.36 -7.31
C PHE A 159 -5.54 11.89 -7.36
N ARG A 160 -5.58 12.54 -6.19
CA ARG A 160 -5.61 14.01 -6.11
C ARG A 160 -4.34 14.64 -6.71
N ALA A 161 -3.17 14.04 -6.50
CA ALA A 161 -1.92 14.50 -7.12
C ALA A 161 -1.96 14.47 -8.65
N ARG A 162 -2.82 13.61 -9.23
CA ARG A 162 -3.08 13.50 -10.67
C ARG A 162 -4.33 14.24 -11.12
N ARG A 163 -4.88 15.13 -10.28
CA ARG A 163 -6.09 15.92 -10.53
C ARG A 163 -7.35 15.10 -10.77
N VAL A 164 -7.38 13.88 -10.25
CA VAL A 164 -8.55 12.97 -10.33
C VAL A 164 -9.23 12.91 -8.96
N GLN A 165 -10.55 13.01 -8.95
CA GLN A 165 -11.37 12.84 -7.76
C GLN A 165 -11.77 11.37 -7.59
N THR A 166 -12.06 10.96 -6.37
CA THR A 166 -12.58 9.62 -6.08
C THR A 166 -14.00 9.71 -5.53
N GLU A 167 -14.86 8.81 -5.98
CA GLU A 167 -16.14 8.57 -5.33
C GLU A 167 -15.90 8.01 -3.92
N ALA A 168 -16.84 8.28 -3.00
CA ALA A 168 -16.77 7.72 -1.65
C ALA A 168 -16.66 6.19 -1.69
N GLY A 169 -15.57 5.65 -1.13
CA GLY A 169 -15.26 4.23 -1.08
C GLY A 169 -14.48 3.65 -2.26
N ALA A 170 -14.29 4.38 -3.34
CA ALA A 170 -13.47 3.89 -4.46
C ALA A 170 -12.01 3.64 -4.02
N ALA A 171 -11.42 4.56 -3.26
CA ALA A 171 -10.06 4.41 -2.73
C ALA A 171 -9.94 3.24 -1.72
N GLN A 172 -10.97 3.05 -0.87
CA GLN A 172 -11.02 1.93 0.05
C GLN A 172 -11.08 0.59 -0.72
N MET A 173 -11.96 0.52 -1.71
CA MET A 173 -12.12 -0.67 -2.55
C MET A 173 -10.81 -1.00 -3.27
N LEU A 174 -10.12 0.00 -3.83
CA LEU A 174 -8.84 -0.20 -4.49
C LEU A 174 -7.78 -0.74 -3.53
N ALA A 175 -7.66 -0.15 -2.33
CA ALA A 175 -6.73 -0.61 -1.30
C ALA A 175 -6.99 -2.06 -0.85
N GLU A 176 -8.26 -2.43 -0.70
CA GLU A 176 -8.67 -3.80 -0.32
C GLU A 176 -8.42 -4.82 -1.46
N THR A 177 -8.56 -4.39 -2.72
CA THR A 177 -8.40 -5.26 -3.90
C THR A 177 -6.93 -5.47 -4.27
N ALA A 178 -6.13 -4.41 -4.29
CA ALA A 178 -4.72 -4.47 -4.68
C ALA A 178 -3.78 -4.87 -3.53
N GLY A 179 -4.26 -4.78 -2.26
CA GLY A 179 -3.46 -5.13 -1.09
C GLY A 179 -2.50 -4.02 -0.63
N PRO A 180 -1.60 -4.31 0.32
CA PRO A 180 -0.80 -3.30 1.02
C PRO A 180 0.47 -2.86 0.27
N ASP A 181 0.81 -3.44 -0.86
CA ASP A 181 1.99 -3.05 -1.65
C ASP A 181 1.75 -1.71 -2.35
N LEU A 182 2.47 -0.66 -1.92
CA LEU A 182 2.29 0.69 -2.45
C LEU A 182 2.69 0.81 -3.93
N ARG A 183 3.62 -0.02 -4.44
CA ARG A 183 3.98 -0.02 -5.87
C ARG A 183 2.84 -0.59 -6.71
N ALA A 184 2.26 -1.69 -6.26
CA ALA A 184 1.09 -2.28 -6.91
C ALA A 184 -0.10 -1.32 -6.87
N LEU A 185 -0.37 -0.69 -5.71
CA LEU A 185 -1.43 0.32 -5.56
C LEU A 185 -1.22 1.53 -6.46
N ASP A 186 0.01 2.05 -6.59
CA ASP A 186 0.30 3.19 -7.44
C ASP A 186 0.12 2.84 -8.93
N ALA A 187 0.52 1.64 -9.34
CA ALA A 187 0.29 1.14 -10.69
C ALA A 187 -1.22 1.02 -11.02
N GLU A 188 -2.02 0.55 -10.06
CA GLU A 188 -3.47 0.50 -10.20
C GLU A 188 -4.10 1.91 -10.27
N VAL A 189 -3.58 2.86 -9.48
CA VAL A 189 -3.99 4.28 -9.57
C VAL A 189 -3.70 4.84 -10.95
N GLU A 190 -2.49 4.62 -11.51
CA GLU A 190 -2.11 5.08 -12.87
C GLU A 190 -3.03 4.49 -13.94
N LYS A 191 -3.29 3.19 -13.85
CA LYS A 191 -4.22 2.50 -14.75
C LYS A 191 -5.61 3.12 -14.71
N LEU A 192 -6.13 3.37 -13.51
CA LEU A 192 -7.44 3.99 -13.32
C LEU A 192 -7.47 5.44 -13.81
N VAL A 193 -6.42 6.23 -13.59
CA VAL A 193 -6.31 7.60 -14.13
C VAL A 193 -6.39 7.58 -15.65
N THR A 194 -5.66 6.67 -16.29
CA THR A 194 -5.69 6.48 -17.74
C THR A 194 -7.07 6.02 -18.21
N TYR A 195 -7.71 5.09 -17.48
CA TYR A 195 -9.02 4.54 -17.81
C TYR A 195 -10.14 5.58 -17.76
N VAL A 196 -10.14 6.46 -16.75
CA VAL A 196 -11.20 7.48 -16.64
C VAL A 196 -10.98 8.68 -17.55
N GLY A 197 -9.75 8.95 -17.96
CA GLY A 197 -9.42 10.05 -18.88
C GLY A 197 -10.00 11.39 -18.43
N ASP A 198 -10.64 12.08 -19.35
CA ASP A 198 -11.20 13.44 -19.14
C ASP A 198 -12.33 13.52 -18.11
N ARG A 199 -12.92 12.40 -17.70
CA ARG A 199 -13.91 12.40 -16.60
C ARG A 199 -13.32 12.90 -15.29
N ALA A 200 -12.01 12.77 -15.10
CA ALA A 200 -11.25 13.17 -13.92
C ALA A 200 -11.88 12.72 -12.58
N ARG A 201 -12.68 11.64 -12.61
CA ARG A 201 -13.35 11.05 -11.44
C ARG A 201 -13.40 9.54 -11.56
N VAL A 202 -12.92 8.86 -10.51
CA VAL A 202 -12.95 7.39 -10.36
C VAL A 202 -14.13 7.00 -9.50
N THR A 203 -14.98 6.12 -10.01
CA THR A 203 -16.09 5.49 -9.29
C THR A 203 -15.70 4.11 -8.77
N ARG A 204 -16.51 3.54 -7.88
CA ARG A 204 -16.34 2.14 -7.45
C ARG A 204 -16.46 1.16 -8.64
N ASP A 205 -17.36 1.45 -9.58
CA ASP A 205 -17.54 0.64 -10.77
C ASP A 205 -16.31 0.67 -11.69
N ASP A 206 -15.63 1.82 -11.79
CA ASP A 206 -14.36 1.92 -12.51
C ASP A 206 -13.27 1.05 -11.89
N VAL A 207 -13.15 1.04 -10.55
CA VAL A 207 -12.22 0.17 -9.83
C VAL A 207 -12.49 -1.30 -10.15
N LEU A 208 -13.75 -1.71 -10.15
CA LEU A 208 -14.15 -3.07 -10.49
C LEU A 208 -13.77 -3.45 -11.92
N ARG A 209 -14.06 -2.59 -12.88
CA ARG A 209 -13.78 -2.84 -14.30
C ARG A 209 -12.30 -2.82 -14.62
N ALA A 210 -11.56 -1.86 -14.07
CA ALA A 210 -10.12 -1.71 -14.34
C ALA A 210 -9.28 -2.81 -13.69
N ALA A 211 -9.75 -3.44 -12.61
CA ALA A 211 -9.08 -4.60 -12.01
C ALA A 211 -9.05 -5.83 -12.95
N GLY A 212 -9.53 -5.69 -14.19
CA GLY A 212 -9.58 -6.78 -15.17
C GLY A 212 -10.56 -7.90 -14.77
N HIS A 213 -11.36 -7.63 -13.77
CA HIS A 213 -12.39 -8.52 -13.30
C HIS A 213 -13.68 -8.14 -14.05
N SER A 214 -14.16 -9.02 -14.91
CA SER A 214 -15.61 -9.03 -15.19
C SER A 214 -16.31 -9.09 -13.83
N ALA A 215 -17.56 -8.60 -13.73
CA ALA A 215 -18.33 -8.67 -12.48
C ALA A 215 -18.31 -10.09 -11.83
N GLU A 216 -18.04 -11.12 -12.65
CA GLU A 216 -17.90 -12.52 -12.27
C GLU A 216 -16.56 -12.89 -11.60
N GLN A 217 -15.60 -11.93 -11.42
CA GLN A 217 -14.21 -12.21 -11.00
C GLN A 217 -13.77 -11.41 -9.80
N ASN A 218 -14.68 -10.63 -9.23
CA ASN A 218 -14.37 -9.78 -8.11
C ASN A 218 -14.73 -10.47 -6.79
N PRO A 219 -13.79 -10.62 -5.84
CA PRO A 219 -14.09 -11.13 -4.50
C PRO A 219 -15.20 -10.35 -3.77
N PHE A 220 -15.37 -9.05 -4.03
CA PHE A 220 -16.46 -8.24 -3.47
C PHE A 220 -17.81 -8.58 -4.08
N GLU A 221 -17.85 -8.94 -5.38
CA GLU A 221 -19.06 -9.42 -6.02
C GLU A 221 -19.52 -10.76 -5.42
N LEU A 222 -18.59 -11.57 -4.93
CA LEU A 222 -18.93 -12.79 -4.18
C LEU A 222 -19.68 -12.44 -2.89
N GLN A 223 -19.22 -11.42 -2.13
CA GLN A 223 -19.92 -10.93 -0.94
C GLN A 223 -21.29 -10.35 -1.31
N ASN A 224 -21.39 -9.56 -2.38
CA ASN A 224 -22.64 -8.99 -2.87
C ASN A 224 -23.62 -10.08 -3.30
N ALA A 225 -23.17 -11.09 -4.03
CA ALA A 225 -24.01 -12.22 -4.44
C ALA A 225 -24.54 -12.99 -3.21
N LEU A 226 -23.71 -13.23 -2.21
CA LEU A 226 -24.13 -13.85 -0.94
C LEU A 226 -25.10 -12.96 -0.16
N ALA A 227 -24.84 -11.66 -0.08
CA ALA A 227 -25.74 -10.69 0.54
C ALA A 227 -27.10 -10.66 -0.16
N ALA A 228 -27.12 -10.74 -1.48
CA ALA A 228 -28.33 -10.88 -2.29
C ALA A 228 -29.00 -12.26 -2.19
N GLY A 229 -28.30 -13.29 -1.65
CA GLY A 229 -28.74 -14.69 -1.62
C GLY A 229 -28.71 -15.37 -2.97
N ASP A 230 -27.98 -14.80 -3.92
CA ASP A 230 -27.79 -15.38 -5.25
C ASP A 230 -26.63 -16.40 -5.21
N VAL A 231 -26.99 -17.62 -4.80
CA VAL A 231 -26.05 -18.73 -4.70
C VAL A 231 -25.44 -19.09 -6.05
N ARG A 232 -26.22 -19.01 -7.13
CA ARG A 232 -25.75 -19.36 -8.47
C ARG A 232 -24.64 -18.41 -8.90
N ARG A 233 -24.86 -17.10 -8.73
CA ARG A 233 -23.87 -16.08 -9.01
C ARG A 233 -22.64 -16.22 -8.11
N ALA A 234 -22.81 -16.47 -6.80
CA ALA A 234 -21.72 -16.69 -5.88
C ALA A 234 -20.82 -17.87 -6.30
N LEU A 235 -21.41 -18.98 -6.73
CA LEU A 235 -20.68 -20.15 -7.23
C LEU A 235 -19.94 -19.85 -8.54
N ALA A 236 -20.56 -19.14 -9.49
CA ALA A 236 -19.91 -18.75 -10.75
C ALA A 236 -18.68 -17.85 -10.52
N ILE A 237 -18.79 -16.88 -9.57
CA ILE A 237 -17.69 -16.01 -9.20
C ILE A 237 -16.55 -16.81 -8.57
N ALA A 238 -16.82 -17.66 -7.59
CA ALA A 238 -15.80 -18.48 -6.92
C ALA A 238 -15.09 -19.41 -7.92
N ASP A 239 -15.83 -19.98 -8.87
CA ASP A 239 -15.28 -20.81 -9.93
C ASP A 239 -14.37 -20.03 -10.89
N GLY A 240 -14.77 -18.84 -11.29
CA GLY A 240 -13.99 -17.93 -12.12
C GLY A 240 -12.67 -17.52 -11.45
N LEU A 241 -12.68 -17.25 -10.13
CA LEU A 241 -11.49 -16.94 -9.34
C LEU A 241 -10.51 -18.14 -9.30
N LEU A 242 -11.01 -19.35 -9.05
CA LEU A 242 -10.19 -20.56 -9.01
C LEU A 242 -9.59 -20.94 -10.37
N THR A 243 -10.35 -20.77 -11.45
CA THR A 243 -9.95 -21.21 -12.80
C THR A 243 -8.72 -20.44 -13.30
N ARG A 244 -8.55 -19.19 -12.88
CA ARG A 244 -7.43 -18.32 -13.29
C ARG A 244 -6.24 -18.35 -12.34
N ALA A 245 -6.41 -18.89 -11.16
CA ALA A 245 -5.35 -18.92 -10.17
C ALA A 245 -4.26 -19.93 -10.57
N GLY A 246 -3.01 -19.46 -10.64
CA GLY A 246 -1.85 -20.34 -10.80
C GLY A 246 -1.68 -21.30 -9.61
N ASN A 247 -2.16 -20.91 -8.43
CA ASN A 247 -2.24 -21.74 -7.22
C ASN A 247 -3.69 -21.74 -6.71
N ARG A 248 -4.47 -22.76 -7.13
CA ARG A 248 -5.89 -22.89 -6.77
C ARG A 248 -6.11 -22.99 -5.27
N ARG A 249 -5.25 -23.73 -4.56
CA ARG A 249 -5.35 -23.90 -3.10
C ARG A 249 -5.10 -22.59 -2.35
N GLY A 250 -4.08 -21.85 -2.76
CA GLY A 250 -3.80 -20.53 -2.22
C GLY A 250 -4.95 -19.55 -2.46
N GLU A 251 -5.57 -19.58 -3.65
CA GLU A 251 -6.71 -18.74 -3.98
C GLU A 251 -7.97 -19.13 -3.19
N ALA A 252 -8.24 -20.42 -3.05
CA ALA A 252 -9.34 -20.93 -2.22
C ALA A 252 -9.22 -20.46 -0.76
N LEU A 253 -8.02 -20.52 -0.18
CA LEU A 253 -7.75 -20.04 1.18
C LEU A 253 -7.96 -18.52 1.30
N LYS A 254 -7.58 -17.73 0.29
CA LYS A 254 -7.87 -16.28 0.26
C LYS A 254 -9.38 -16.02 0.24
N ILE A 255 -10.13 -16.74 -0.60
CA ILE A 255 -11.59 -16.63 -0.67
C ILE A 255 -12.21 -16.94 0.69
N VAL A 256 -11.80 -18.03 1.35
CA VAL A 256 -12.29 -18.40 2.69
C VAL A 256 -11.96 -17.31 3.70
N GLY A 257 -10.74 -16.76 3.71
CA GLY A 257 -10.32 -15.67 4.58
C GLY A 257 -11.17 -14.40 4.39
N LEU A 258 -11.41 -14.01 3.12
CA LEU A 258 -12.24 -12.86 2.77
C LEU A 258 -13.69 -13.04 3.24
N LEU A 259 -14.28 -14.21 3.03
CA LEU A 259 -15.65 -14.51 3.47
C LEU A 259 -15.74 -14.57 5.00
N THR A 260 -14.70 -15.09 5.70
CA THR A 260 -14.65 -15.10 7.16
C THR A 260 -14.62 -13.68 7.71
N ALA A 261 -13.81 -12.79 7.13
CA ALA A 261 -13.79 -11.38 7.52
C ALA A 261 -15.15 -10.70 7.28
N TYR A 262 -15.81 -10.98 6.16
CA TYR A 262 -17.14 -10.46 5.86
C TYR A 262 -18.20 -10.94 6.87
N VAL A 263 -18.29 -12.25 7.10
CA VAL A 263 -19.25 -12.84 8.06
C VAL A 263 -18.99 -12.34 9.49
N THR A 264 -17.72 -12.11 9.87
CA THR A 264 -17.36 -11.52 11.16
C THR A 264 -17.92 -10.11 11.32
N LYS A 265 -17.84 -9.28 10.27
CA LYS A 265 -18.40 -7.92 10.27
C LYS A 265 -19.94 -7.96 10.38
N LEU A 266 -20.59 -8.89 9.66
CA LEU A 266 -22.06 -9.09 9.77
C LEU A 266 -22.45 -9.54 11.17
N TRP A 267 -21.70 -10.46 11.79
CA TRP A 267 -21.94 -10.94 13.15
C TRP A 267 -21.86 -9.82 14.18
N LYS A 268 -20.79 -9.01 14.12
CA LYS A 268 -20.65 -7.83 14.99
C LYS A 268 -21.81 -6.86 14.81
N LEU A 269 -22.25 -6.63 13.57
CA LEU A 269 -23.37 -5.73 13.30
C LEU A 269 -24.70 -6.28 13.80
N THR A 270 -24.92 -7.60 13.73
CA THR A 270 -26.10 -8.25 14.34
C THR A 270 -26.09 -8.01 15.86
N GLY A 271 -24.93 -8.08 16.52
CA GLY A 271 -24.78 -7.72 17.92
C GLY A 271 -25.14 -6.25 18.21
N CYS A 272 -24.67 -5.31 17.37
CA CYS A 272 -25.03 -3.90 17.48
C CYS A 272 -26.55 -3.67 17.34
N LEU A 273 -27.19 -4.35 16.39
CA LEU A 273 -28.64 -4.30 16.17
C LEU A 273 -29.42 -4.82 17.40
N ALA A 274 -28.99 -5.96 17.96
CA ALA A 274 -29.62 -6.56 19.13
C ALA A 274 -29.45 -5.74 20.40
N SER A 275 -28.32 -5.06 20.57
CA SER A 275 -27.97 -4.22 21.73
C SER A 275 -28.44 -2.77 21.61
N GLY A 276 -29.17 -2.39 20.56
CA GLY A 276 -29.68 -1.03 20.39
C GLY A 276 -28.59 0.05 20.17
N VAL A 277 -27.40 -0.35 19.69
CA VAL A 277 -26.32 0.60 19.40
C VAL A 277 -26.77 1.56 18.30
N PRO A 278 -26.64 2.91 18.46
CA PRO A 278 -27.01 3.87 17.43
C PRO A 278 -26.28 3.65 16.12
N GLU A 279 -26.97 3.82 14.98
CA GLU A 279 -26.45 3.58 13.63
C GLU A 279 -25.14 4.33 13.36
N GLY A 280 -25.01 5.56 13.84
CA GLY A 280 -23.80 6.37 13.68
C GLY A 280 -22.52 5.77 14.30
N ARG A 281 -22.65 4.77 15.19
CA ARG A 281 -21.52 4.07 15.80
C ARG A 281 -21.18 2.74 15.11
N TRP A 282 -22.04 2.22 14.23
CA TRP A 282 -21.83 0.92 13.60
C TRP A 282 -20.56 0.85 12.79
N ALA A 283 -20.28 1.90 11.99
CA ALA A 283 -19.06 1.98 11.18
C ALA A 283 -17.78 1.68 11.97
N GLY A 284 -17.63 2.32 13.13
CA GLY A 284 -16.48 2.11 14.02
C GLY A 284 -16.46 0.71 14.65
N GLN A 285 -17.63 0.15 14.99
CA GLN A 285 -17.73 -1.16 15.64
C GLN A 285 -17.36 -2.31 14.71
N ILE A 286 -17.75 -2.22 13.43
CA ILE A 286 -17.49 -3.28 12.45
C ILE A 286 -16.23 -3.01 11.60
N GLY A 287 -15.63 -1.83 11.74
CA GLY A 287 -14.40 -1.48 11.01
C GLY A 287 -14.63 -1.32 9.51
N VAL A 288 -15.76 -0.69 9.10
CA VAL A 288 -16.03 -0.35 7.71
C VAL A 288 -16.30 1.15 7.58
N PRO A 289 -16.04 1.75 6.41
CA PRO A 289 -16.42 3.12 6.13
C PRO A 289 -17.95 3.34 6.28
N PRO A 290 -18.39 4.53 6.75
CA PRO A 290 -19.81 4.79 7.02
C PRO A 290 -20.77 4.52 5.84
N PHE A 291 -20.32 4.70 4.62
CA PHE A 291 -21.14 4.50 3.41
C PHE A 291 -21.43 3.01 3.10
N TYR A 292 -20.60 2.06 3.58
CA TYR A 292 -20.89 0.62 3.44
C TYR A 292 -21.82 0.09 4.53
N VAL A 293 -22.00 0.82 5.63
CA VAL A 293 -22.77 0.35 6.80
C VAL A 293 -24.17 -0.09 6.43
N ARG A 294 -24.85 0.62 5.51
CA ARG A 294 -26.21 0.27 5.07
C ARG A 294 -26.25 -1.05 4.33
N GLU A 295 -25.29 -1.31 3.46
CA GLU A 295 -25.18 -2.59 2.71
C GLU A 295 -24.93 -3.75 3.68
N TYR A 296 -24.01 -3.57 4.63
CA TYR A 296 -23.74 -4.55 5.67
C TYR A 296 -24.95 -4.76 6.60
N ALA A 297 -25.69 -3.70 6.96
CA ALA A 297 -26.90 -3.81 7.78
C ALA A 297 -28.01 -4.58 7.09
N GLN A 298 -28.22 -4.36 5.79
CA GLN A 298 -29.17 -5.14 5.00
C GLN A 298 -28.77 -6.62 4.94
N ALA A 299 -27.51 -6.91 4.69
CA ALA A 299 -26.98 -8.26 4.68
C ALA A 299 -27.12 -8.93 6.06
N ALA A 300 -26.74 -8.25 7.15
CA ALA A 300 -26.87 -8.78 8.50
C ALA A 300 -28.32 -9.13 8.90
N ARG A 301 -29.28 -8.26 8.54
CA ARG A 301 -30.71 -8.52 8.76
C ARG A 301 -31.21 -9.71 7.95
N ARG A 302 -30.72 -9.87 6.70
CA ARG A 302 -31.12 -10.97 5.83
C ARG A 302 -30.59 -12.32 6.33
N PHE A 303 -29.31 -12.39 6.71
CA PHE A 303 -28.69 -13.60 7.22
C PHE A 303 -29.32 -14.01 8.57
N GLY A 304 -29.38 -13.09 9.50
CA GLY A 304 -29.76 -13.36 10.88
C GLY A 304 -28.73 -14.24 11.62
N PRO A 305 -28.83 -14.36 12.97
CA PRO A 305 -27.80 -15.02 13.78
C PRO A 305 -27.54 -16.49 13.41
N ASP A 306 -28.60 -17.26 13.14
CA ASP A 306 -28.45 -18.70 12.85
C ASP A 306 -27.76 -18.96 11.50
N ALA A 307 -28.07 -18.16 10.48
CA ALA A 307 -27.42 -18.31 9.19
C ALA A 307 -25.95 -17.87 9.25
N LEU A 308 -25.63 -16.84 10.04
CA LEU A 308 -24.24 -16.43 10.28
C LEU A 308 -23.45 -17.50 11.03
N ARG A 309 -24.04 -18.18 12.02
CA ARG A 309 -23.40 -19.31 12.69
C ARG A 309 -23.10 -20.44 11.72
N ARG A 310 -24.08 -20.85 10.90
CA ARG A 310 -23.84 -21.86 9.86
C ARG A 310 -22.77 -21.43 8.85
N ALA A 311 -22.71 -20.15 8.53
CA ALA A 311 -21.66 -19.62 7.67
C ALA A 311 -20.27 -19.78 8.28
N PHE A 312 -20.09 -19.49 9.58
CA PHE A 312 -18.83 -19.74 10.28
C PHE A 312 -18.46 -21.23 10.29
N GLU A 313 -19.42 -22.11 10.60
CA GLU A 313 -19.19 -23.56 10.59
C GLU A 313 -18.77 -24.06 9.19
N ALA A 314 -19.42 -23.55 8.14
CA ALA A 314 -19.09 -23.90 6.76
C ALA A 314 -17.69 -23.40 6.34
N LEU A 315 -17.33 -22.19 6.74
CA LEU A 315 -16.01 -21.60 6.45
C LEU A 315 -14.89 -22.29 7.25
N LEU A 316 -15.14 -22.65 8.51
CA LEU A 316 -14.20 -23.41 9.33
C LEU A 316 -13.94 -24.80 8.73
N ALA A 317 -14.99 -25.49 8.30
CA ALA A 317 -14.85 -26.78 7.62
C ALA A 317 -14.03 -26.65 6.32
N ALA A 318 -14.32 -25.60 5.50
CA ALA A 318 -13.59 -25.36 4.29
C ALA A 318 -12.10 -25.02 4.56
N ASP A 319 -11.79 -24.20 5.55
CA ASP A 319 -10.43 -23.88 5.96
C ASP A 319 -9.64 -25.12 6.38
N THR A 320 -10.27 -25.97 7.20
CA THR A 320 -9.68 -27.24 7.65
C THR A 320 -9.41 -28.19 6.48
N GLU A 321 -10.37 -28.35 5.57
CA GLU A 321 -10.21 -29.21 4.39
C GLU A 321 -9.09 -28.71 3.45
N LEU A 322 -9.04 -27.40 3.22
CA LEU A 322 -8.01 -26.75 2.40
C LEU A 322 -6.60 -26.79 3.02
N LYS A 323 -6.49 -26.85 4.34
CA LYS A 323 -5.20 -26.95 5.05
C LYS A 323 -4.68 -28.40 5.19
N GLY A 324 -5.33 -29.36 4.59
CA GLY A 324 -4.88 -30.76 4.56
C GLY A 324 -5.82 -31.74 5.27
N GLY A 325 -6.98 -31.28 5.75
CA GLY A 325 -7.98 -32.14 6.36
C GLY A 325 -8.78 -33.03 5.39
N SER A 326 -8.53 -32.88 4.07
CA SER A 326 -9.24 -33.66 3.06
C SER A 326 -8.46 -33.71 1.73
N HIS A 327 -8.77 -34.70 0.88
CA HIS A 327 -8.27 -34.84 -0.50
C HIS A 327 -9.24 -34.31 -1.56
N ARG A 328 -10.27 -33.54 -1.12
CA ARG A 328 -11.24 -32.96 -2.06
C ARG A 328 -10.62 -31.85 -2.86
N ASP A 329 -11.09 -31.72 -4.12
CA ASP A 329 -10.76 -30.59 -4.98
C ASP A 329 -11.24 -29.26 -4.37
N GLU A 330 -10.47 -28.20 -4.51
CA GLU A 330 -10.73 -26.87 -3.94
C GLU A 330 -12.07 -26.29 -4.41
N ARG A 331 -12.46 -26.56 -5.67
CA ARG A 331 -13.73 -26.16 -6.24
C ARG A 331 -14.90 -26.82 -5.49
N LEU A 332 -14.78 -28.11 -5.18
CA LEU A 332 -15.81 -28.82 -4.44
C LEU A 332 -15.93 -28.29 -3.00
N VAL A 333 -14.80 -28.06 -2.34
CA VAL A 333 -14.77 -27.50 -0.97
C VAL A 333 -15.47 -26.15 -0.92
N LEU A 334 -15.13 -25.22 -1.82
CA LEU A 334 -15.79 -23.89 -1.87
C LEU A 334 -17.28 -24.01 -2.26
N THR A 335 -17.62 -24.89 -3.20
CA THR A 335 -19.02 -25.13 -3.60
C THR A 335 -19.87 -25.57 -2.39
N LEU A 336 -19.37 -26.51 -1.61
CA LEU A 336 -20.06 -26.99 -0.42
C LEU A 336 -20.20 -25.90 0.65
N ALA A 337 -19.14 -25.11 0.88
CA ALA A 337 -19.15 -24.01 1.82
C ALA A 337 -20.18 -22.94 1.43
N LEU A 338 -20.16 -22.46 0.18
CA LEU A 338 -21.07 -21.43 -0.32
C LEU A 338 -22.54 -21.88 -0.29
N ARG A 339 -22.81 -23.14 -0.64
CA ARG A 339 -24.18 -23.71 -0.54
C ARG A 339 -24.67 -23.79 0.90
N ARG A 340 -23.81 -24.19 1.86
CA ARG A 340 -24.16 -24.24 3.29
C ARG A 340 -24.42 -22.85 3.87
N MET A 341 -23.64 -21.85 3.47
CA MET A 341 -23.83 -20.46 3.87
C MET A 341 -25.17 -19.88 3.38
N ALA A 342 -25.59 -20.26 2.19
CA ALA A 342 -26.79 -19.72 1.55
C ALA A 342 -28.06 -20.59 1.78
N ALA A 343 -27.98 -21.68 2.51
CA ALA A 343 -29.13 -22.57 2.76
C ALA A 343 -30.26 -21.79 3.47
N PRO A 344 -31.52 -21.87 2.99
CA PRO A 344 -32.66 -21.24 3.63
C PRO A 344 -32.89 -21.83 5.04
N ARG A 345 -33.57 -21.07 5.92
CA ARG A 345 -34.08 -21.62 7.19
C ARG A 345 -35.03 -22.79 6.86
N ARG A 346 -34.74 -23.98 7.37
CA ARG A 346 -35.74 -25.03 7.53
C ARG A 346 -36.58 -24.74 8.75
#